data_c6f2a97edd15299e1829f1c9fd66ca7e
#
_entry.id   c6f2a97edd15299e1829f1c9fd66ca7e
#
_cell.length_a   1.000
_cell.length_b   1.000
_cell.length_c   1.000
_cell.angle_alpha   90.00
_cell.angle_beta   90.00
_cell.angle_gamma   90.00
#
_symmetry.space_group_name_H-M   'P 1'
#
loop_
_entity.id
_entity.type
_entity.pdbx_description
1 polymer ?
#
loop_
_entity_poly.entity_id
_entity_poly.type
_entity_poly.pdbx_seq_one_letter_code
_entity_poly.pdbx_strand_id
1 'polypeptide(L)'
;MKLATGMKAVNFKRTHTLPFRFEVPNSTEVFLKTKTLSSSRIKFIKRYLYLQLKRQILLEINNITINHQKILWINISAPSLGDSLMDLSSRVMLKDREIDLFTDKKNAPIYKNDSYFSSVFSEYHMINKKKYDLVILDSYSSRSVYIKVQMANSTPFVSMFGYYNGPEVNRVLFSFHQMNNLLNYKKKENEINKLARSSIFISNDDKK
;
A
#
# COMPACT_ATOMS: atom_id res chain seq x y z
N MET A 1 -15.15 -4.94 -26.18
CA MET A 1 -15.58 -6.08 -25.34
C MET A 1 -14.57 -6.46 -24.24
N LYS A 2 -13.27 -6.58 -24.50
CA LYS A 2 -12.24 -6.88 -23.48
C LYS A 2 -12.12 -5.82 -22.37
N LEU A 3 -12.31 -4.53 -22.68
CA LEU A 3 -12.24 -3.44 -21.70
C LEU A 3 -13.38 -3.51 -20.67
N ALA A 4 -14.60 -3.77 -21.14
CA ALA A 4 -15.78 -3.88 -20.26
C ALA A 4 -15.70 -5.11 -19.34
N THR A 5 -15.12 -6.21 -19.82
CA THR A 5 -14.94 -7.43 -19.04
C THR A 5 -13.83 -7.25 -17.98
N GLY A 6 -12.73 -6.59 -18.36
CA GLY A 6 -11.66 -6.21 -17.42
C GLY A 6 -12.14 -5.25 -16.34
N MET A 7 -12.95 -4.25 -16.69
CA MET A 7 -13.55 -3.32 -15.74
C MET A 7 -14.53 -4.01 -14.79
N LYS A 8 -15.30 -5.00 -15.24
CA LYS A 8 -16.19 -5.80 -14.37
C LYS A 8 -15.37 -6.67 -13.39
N ALA A 9 -14.31 -7.29 -13.85
CA ALA A 9 -13.43 -8.11 -13.00
C ALA A 9 -12.72 -7.27 -11.93
N VAL A 10 -12.24 -6.08 -12.31
CA VAL A 10 -11.62 -5.11 -11.38
C VAL A 10 -12.62 -4.61 -10.36
N ASN A 11 -13.85 -4.29 -10.77
CA ASN A 11 -14.88 -3.79 -9.85
C ASN A 11 -15.34 -4.83 -8.83
N PHE A 12 -15.56 -6.07 -9.23
CA PHE A 12 -16.20 -7.06 -8.36
C PHE A 12 -15.21 -7.82 -7.47
N LYS A 13 -14.05 -8.23 -8.00
CA LYS A 13 -13.11 -9.06 -7.24
C LYS A 13 -12.16 -8.28 -6.34
N ARG A 14 -11.78 -7.04 -6.71
CA ARG A 14 -10.70 -6.30 -6.00
C ARG A 14 -11.20 -5.21 -5.07
N THR A 15 -12.47 -4.84 -5.12
CA THR A 15 -12.99 -3.68 -4.39
C THR A 15 -13.66 -4.02 -3.07
N HIS A 16 -14.18 -5.23 -2.96
CA HIS A 16 -14.95 -5.69 -1.79
C HIS A 16 -14.45 -7.05 -1.27
N THR A 17 -13.58 -7.73 -2.01
CA THR A 17 -12.92 -8.96 -1.54
C THR A 17 -11.54 -8.63 -1.04
N LEU A 18 -11.31 -8.90 0.22
CA LEU A 18 -9.98 -8.95 0.79
C LEU A 18 -9.18 -10.05 0.06
N PRO A 19 -7.88 -9.84 -0.21
CA PRO A 19 -7.03 -10.84 -0.86
C PRO A 19 -6.79 -12.09 0.00
N PHE A 20 -7.31 -12.11 1.23
CA PHE A 20 -7.20 -13.19 2.22
C PHE A 20 -8.48 -13.25 3.06
N ARG A 21 -8.70 -14.39 3.72
CA ARG A 21 -9.80 -14.56 4.67
C ARG A 21 -9.54 -13.66 5.89
N PHE A 22 -10.43 -12.73 6.11
CA PHE A 22 -10.37 -11.79 7.21
C PHE A 22 -11.74 -11.78 7.88
N GLU A 23 -11.78 -11.92 9.19
CA GLU A 23 -13.03 -11.72 9.93
C GLU A 23 -13.44 -10.26 9.83
N VAL A 24 -14.54 -10.05 9.16
CA VAL A 24 -15.07 -8.72 8.95
C VAL A 24 -16.15 -8.49 9.99
N PRO A 25 -16.11 -7.40 10.77
CA PRO A 25 -17.15 -7.09 11.76
C PRO A 25 -18.55 -7.03 11.12
N ASN A 26 -19.59 -7.39 11.87
CA ASN A 26 -21.00 -7.36 11.40
C ASN A 26 -21.43 -6.03 10.79
N SER A 27 -20.81 -4.91 11.21
CA SER A 27 -20.98 -3.58 10.60
C SER A 27 -20.65 -3.52 9.11
N THR A 28 -19.86 -4.48 8.61
CA THR A 28 -19.44 -4.55 7.21
C THR A 28 -20.58 -4.91 6.28
N GLU A 29 -21.46 -5.82 6.68
CA GLU A 29 -22.63 -6.17 5.86
C GLU A 29 -23.55 -4.98 5.69
N VAL A 30 -23.77 -4.20 6.75
CA VAL A 30 -24.55 -2.97 6.71
C VAL A 30 -23.90 -1.94 5.79
N PHE A 31 -22.57 -1.77 5.90
CA PHE A 31 -21.81 -0.86 5.03
C PHE A 31 -21.88 -1.26 3.56
N LEU A 32 -21.73 -2.54 3.24
CA LEU A 32 -21.83 -3.04 1.87
C LEU A 32 -23.23 -2.88 1.29
N LYS A 33 -24.28 -2.95 2.13
CA LYS A 33 -25.68 -2.73 1.73
C LYS A 33 -26.03 -1.25 1.54
N THR A 34 -25.40 -0.35 2.29
CA THR A 34 -25.77 1.09 2.35
C THR A 34 -24.95 1.98 1.43
N LYS A 35 -23.69 1.63 1.13
CA LYS A 35 -22.91 2.41 0.15
C LYS A 35 -23.41 2.13 -1.25
N THR A 36 -23.88 3.19 -1.90
CA THR A 36 -24.28 3.12 -3.30
C THR A 36 -23.13 2.58 -4.14
N LEU A 37 -23.29 1.36 -4.62
CA LEU A 37 -22.36 0.66 -5.53
C LEU A 37 -21.89 1.56 -6.68
N SER A 38 -22.70 2.55 -7.09
CA SER A 38 -22.41 3.47 -8.18
C SER A 38 -21.23 4.42 -7.90
N SER A 39 -21.17 5.05 -6.74
CA SER A 39 -20.10 6.02 -6.43
C SER A 39 -18.72 5.34 -6.28
N SER A 40 -18.70 4.16 -5.69
CA SER A 40 -17.48 3.34 -5.60
C SER A 40 -17.02 2.87 -6.98
N ARG A 41 -17.93 2.41 -7.84
CA ARG A 41 -17.62 1.97 -9.22
C ARG A 41 -16.99 3.08 -10.05
N ILE A 42 -17.53 4.29 -10.01
CA ILE A 42 -16.96 5.44 -10.75
C ILE A 42 -15.53 5.72 -10.28
N LYS A 43 -15.27 5.68 -8.97
CA LYS A 43 -13.94 5.89 -8.41
C LYS A 43 -12.92 4.83 -8.91
N PHE A 44 -13.34 3.57 -9.01
CA PHE A 44 -12.49 2.49 -9.52
C PHE A 44 -12.24 2.59 -11.02
N ILE A 45 -13.26 2.91 -11.79
CA ILE A 45 -13.13 3.15 -13.22
C ILE A 45 -12.10 4.24 -13.46
N LYS A 46 -12.19 5.37 -12.73
CA LYS A 46 -11.21 6.46 -12.82
C LYS A 46 -9.78 5.99 -12.47
N ARG A 47 -9.60 5.22 -11.39
CA ARG A 47 -8.30 4.67 -10.99
C ARG A 47 -7.75 3.72 -12.05
N TYR A 48 -8.57 2.81 -12.55
CA TYR A 48 -8.19 1.87 -13.61
C TYR A 48 -7.78 2.59 -14.89
N LEU A 49 -8.60 3.54 -15.36
CA LEU A 49 -8.28 4.33 -16.55
C LEU A 49 -6.99 5.13 -16.38
N TYR A 50 -6.75 5.67 -15.19
CA TYR A 50 -5.52 6.39 -14.91
C TYR A 50 -4.28 5.49 -14.99
N LEU A 51 -4.35 4.28 -14.41
CA LEU A 51 -3.30 3.27 -14.54
C LEU A 51 -3.05 2.87 -15.99
N GLN A 52 -4.10 2.70 -16.78
CA GLN A 52 -4.02 2.41 -18.21
C GLN A 52 -3.35 3.55 -18.99
N LEU A 53 -3.84 4.78 -18.83
CA LEU A 53 -3.30 5.98 -19.50
C LEU A 53 -1.82 6.18 -19.18
N LYS A 54 -1.41 5.88 -17.96
CA LYS A 54 -0.01 5.96 -17.52
C LYS A 54 0.80 4.70 -17.83
N ARG A 55 0.22 3.72 -18.54
CA ARG A 55 0.84 2.43 -18.91
C ARG A 55 1.37 1.64 -17.71
N GLN A 56 0.78 1.84 -16.52
CA GLN A 56 1.27 1.23 -15.30
C GLN A 56 0.74 -0.19 -15.07
N ILE A 57 -0.39 -0.57 -15.67
CA ILE A 57 -0.98 -1.90 -15.50
C ILE A 57 -0.03 -3.04 -15.87
N LEU A 58 0.82 -2.83 -16.87
CA LEU A 58 1.79 -3.82 -17.31
C LEU A 58 2.98 -3.99 -16.35
N LEU A 59 3.16 -3.05 -15.44
CA LEU A 59 4.26 -3.04 -14.46
C LEU A 59 3.80 -3.57 -13.10
N GLU A 60 2.52 -3.86 -12.93
CA GLU A 60 2.00 -4.46 -11.70
C GLU A 60 2.43 -5.92 -11.61
N ILE A 61 3.06 -6.28 -10.50
CA ILE A 61 3.46 -7.65 -10.18
C ILE A 61 2.74 -8.14 -8.93
N ASN A 62 2.68 -9.45 -8.74
CA ASN A 62 1.93 -10.07 -7.65
C ASN A 62 2.78 -10.35 -6.41
N ASN A 63 4.10 -10.48 -6.56
CA ASN A 63 4.97 -10.93 -5.49
C ASN A 63 6.24 -10.08 -5.38
N ILE A 64 6.73 -9.93 -4.17
CA ILE A 64 8.03 -9.36 -3.85
C ILE A 64 9.02 -10.52 -3.75
N THR A 65 10.03 -10.53 -4.60
CA THR A 65 11.04 -11.59 -4.65
C THR A 65 12.35 -11.15 -4.00
N ILE A 66 13.29 -12.07 -3.83
CA ILE A 66 14.62 -11.79 -3.27
C ILE A 66 15.42 -10.79 -4.13
N ASN A 67 15.10 -10.67 -5.41
CA ASN A 67 15.78 -9.74 -6.32
C ASN A 67 15.37 -8.27 -6.12
N HIS A 68 14.27 -8.01 -5.41
CA HIS A 68 13.82 -6.66 -5.11
C HIS A 68 14.49 -6.16 -3.82
N GLN A 69 15.73 -5.66 -3.95
CA GLN A 69 16.54 -5.21 -2.81
C GLN A 69 16.36 -3.72 -2.50
N LYS A 70 16.19 -2.88 -3.54
CA LYS A 70 15.99 -1.43 -3.40
C LYS A 70 14.54 -1.07 -3.65
N ILE A 71 13.83 -0.73 -2.61
CA ILE A 71 12.38 -0.53 -2.61
C ILE A 71 12.05 0.94 -2.35
N LEU A 72 11.19 1.51 -3.18
CA LEU A 72 10.50 2.76 -2.87
C LEU A 72 9.11 2.45 -2.34
N TRP A 73 8.84 2.79 -1.07
CA TRP A 73 7.49 2.68 -0.52
C TRP A 73 6.79 4.05 -0.54
N ILE A 74 5.69 4.16 -1.26
CA ILE A 74 4.87 5.37 -1.35
C ILE A 74 3.66 5.22 -0.44
N ASN A 75 3.59 6.05 0.61
CA ASN A 75 2.49 6.10 1.58
C ASN A 75 2.01 7.54 1.77
N ILE A 76 1.02 7.94 0.97
CA ILE A 76 0.48 9.31 0.92
C ILE A 76 -1.05 9.35 0.94
N SER A 77 -1.70 8.21 0.86
CA SER A 77 -3.17 8.12 0.85
C SER A 77 -3.76 7.92 2.24
N ALA A 78 -2.93 7.79 3.26
CA ALA A 78 -3.36 7.66 4.64
C ALA A 78 -4.02 8.98 5.12
N PRO A 79 -5.27 8.95 5.59
CA PRO A 79 -6.00 10.16 5.99
C PRO A 79 -5.37 10.86 7.21
N SER A 80 -4.79 10.10 8.10
CA SER A 80 -4.16 10.57 9.35
C SER A 80 -2.80 9.94 9.58
N LEU A 81 -2.08 10.46 10.56
CA LEU A 81 -0.82 9.87 11.03
C LEU A 81 -1.03 8.44 11.56
N GLY A 82 -2.09 8.22 12.35
CA GLY A 82 -2.40 6.89 12.87
C GLY A 82 -2.63 5.88 11.74
N ASP A 83 -3.33 6.28 10.68
CA ASP A 83 -3.53 5.45 9.49
C ASP A 83 -2.19 5.12 8.81
N SER A 84 -1.30 6.11 8.67
CA SER A 84 0.03 5.90 8.09
C SER A 84 0.86 4.90 8.90
N LEU A 85 0.86 5.03 10.24
CA LEU A 85 1.55 4.10 11.13
C LEU A 85 1.01 2.67 11.01
N MET A 86 -0.30 2.52 10.91
CA MET A 86 -0.93 1.23 10.72
C MET A 86 -0.61 0.63 9.35
N ASP A 87 -0.66 1.43 8.29
CA ASP A 87 -0.36 0.98 6.91
C ASP A 87 1.09 0.53 6.74
N LEU A 88 2.02 1.23 7.39
CA LEU A 88 3.45 0.93 7.35
C LEU A 88 3.89 -0.10 8.41
N SER A 89 2.97 -0.63 9.22
CA SER A 89 3.32 -1.53 10.33
C SER A 89 4.06 -2.79 9.87
N SER A 90 3.74 -3.32 8.69
CA SER A 90 4.38 -4.51 8.13
C SER A 90 5.79 -4.29 7.55
N ARG A 91 6.36 -3.06 7.61
CA ARG A 91 7.72 -2.77 7.12
C ARG A 91 8.79 -3.65 7.76
N VAL A 92 8.54 -4.09 8.99
CA VAL A 92 9.41 -5.02 9.73
C VAL A 92 9.63 -6.36 9.01
N MET A 93 8.74 -6.74 8.12
CA MET A 93 8.85 -7.97 7.31
C MET A 93 9.82 -7.82 6.14
N LEU A 94 10.29 -6.60 5.87
CA LEU A 94 11.24 -6.26 4.81
C LEU A 94 12.61 -5.82 5.37
N LYS A 95 12.94 -6.22 6.60
CA LYS A 95 14.14 -5.79 7.35
C LYS A 95 15.48 -5.98 6.62
N ASP A 96 15.55 -6.94 5.70
CA ASP A 96 16.76 -7.28 4.96
C ASP A 96 16.89 -6.53 3.62
N ARG A 97 16.14 -5.43 3.44
CA ARG A 97 16.05 -4.65 2.21
C ARG A 97 16.33 -3.17 2.45
N GLU A 98 16.85 -2.50 1.44
CA GLU A 98 16.98 -1.03 1.43
C GLU A 98 15.63 -0.42 1.05
N ILE A 99 14.98 0.27 1.98
CA ILE A 99 13.67 0.86 1.77
C ILE A 99 13.76 2.38 1.91
N ASP A 100 13.41 3.09 0.85
CA ASP A 100 13.16 4.52 0.89
C ASP A 100 11.64 4.76 1.03
N LEU A 101 11.25 5.63 1.94
CA LEU A 101 9.86 6.02 2.16
C LEU A 101 9.57 7.37 1.52
N PHE A 102 8.53 7.43 0.68
CA PHE A 102 7.91 8.69 0.27
C PHE A 102 6.57 8.86 0.99
N THR A 103 6.43 9.93 1.78
CA THR A 103 5.23 10.19 2.57
C THR A 103 4.88 11.68 2.60
N ASP A 104 3.74 12.04 3.20
CA ASP A 104 3.35 13.44 3.36
C ASP A 104 4.29 14.18 4.32
N LYS A 105 4.48 15.50 4.10
CA LYS A 105 5.32 16.37 4.95
C LYS A 105 4.99 16.28 6.44
N LYS A 106 3.71 16.12 6.78
CA LYS A 106 3.24 15.99 8.17
C LYS A 106 3.67 14.68 8.83
N ASN A 107 3.86 13.62 8.05
CA ASN A 107 4.19 12.27 8.53
C ASN A 107 5.71 12.01 8.50
N ALA A 108 6.43 12.66 7.57
CA ALA A 108 7.86 12.44 7.36
C ALA A 108 8.73 12.55 8.63
N PRO A 109 8.52 13.52 9.52
CA PRO A 109 9.36 13.65 10.73
C PRO A 109 9.37 12.40 11.61
N ILE A 110 8.24 11.69 11.70
CA ILE A 110 8.08 10.51 12.56
C ILE A 110 8.90 9.32 12.07
N TYR A 111 9.11 9.24 10.76
CA TYR A 111 9.86 8.13 10.14
C TYR A 111 11.33 8.41 9.95
N LYS A 112 11.81 9.64 10.22
CA LYS A 112 13.24 10.00 10.01
C LYS A 112 14.21 9.10 10.78
N ASN A 113 13.81 8.71 11.99
CA ASN A 113 14.63 7.89 12.89
C ASN A 113 14.22 6.41 12.87
N ASP A 114 13.34 6.01 11.97
CA ASP A 114 12.90 4.63 11.84
C ASP A 114 13.96 3.81 11.08
N SER A 115 14.61 2.90 11.78
CA SER A 115 15.72 2.09 11.25
C SER A 115 15.34 1.17 10.09
N TYR A 116 14.05 1.01 9.79
CA TYR A 116 13.59 0.25 8.62
C TYR A 116 13.60 1.07 7.33
N PHE A 117 13.78 2.39 7.41
CA PHE A 117 13.88 3.24 6.23
C PHE A 117 15.28 3.80 6.07
N SER A 118 15.87 3.59 4.90
CA SER A 118 17.18 4.14 4.54
C SER A 118 17.11 5.64 4.32
N SER A 119 16.01 6.12 3.78
CA SER A 119 15.74 7.55 3.58
C SER A 119 14.23 7.82 3.64
N VAL A 120 13.85 9.02 4.10
CA VAL A 120 12.46 9.46 4.15
C VAL A 120 12.31 10.77 3.39
N PHE A 121 11.41 10.78 2.40
CA PHE A 121 11.18 11.91 1.50
C PHE A 121 9.73 12.38 1.58
N SER A 122 9.53 13.67 1.44
CA SER A 122 8.20 14.28 1.31
C SER A 122 8.07 15.19 0.08
N GLU A 123 9.15 15.40 -0.66
CA GLU A 123 9.22 16.23 -1.86
C GLU A 123 10.00 15.51 -2.98
N TYR A 124 9.55 15.66 -4.22
CA TYR A 124 10.11 14.94 -5.38
C TYR A 124 11.56 15.28 -5.68
N HIS A 125 11.95 16.56 -5.51
CA HIS A 125 13.30 17.01 -5.80
C HIS A 125 14.35 16.46 -4.84
N MET A 126 13.94 15.94 -3.69
CA MET A 126 14.83 15.31 -2.71
C MET A 126 15.27 13.91 -3.14
N ILE A 127 14.61 13.34 -4.13
CA ILE A 127 14.90 12.00 -4.61
C ILE A 127 15.87 12.14 -5.77
N ASN A 128 17.14 11.93 -5.49
CA ASN A 128 18.06 11.59 -6.57
C ASN A 128 17.44 10.42 -7.33
N LYS A 129 17.48 10.46 -8.68
CA LYS A 129 16.91 9.43 -9.58
C LYS A 129 17.51 8.05 -9.27
N LYS A 130 17.34 7.60 -8.02
CA LYS A 130 17.77 6.29 -7.54
C LYS A 130 17.05 5.25 -8.37
N LYS A 131 17.77 4.26 -8.79
CA LYS A 131 17.19 3.12 -9.50
C LYS A 131 16.61 2.18 -8.44
N TYR A 132 15.29 2.06 -8.40
CA TYR A 132 14.59 1.11 -7.54
C TYR A 132 14.27 -0.17 -8.30
N ASP A 133 14.33 -1.30 -7.62
CA ASP A 133 13.95 -2.59 -8.17
C ASP A 133 12.44 -2.81 -8.08
N LEU A 134 11.81 -2.15 -7.10
CA LEU A 134 10.38 -2.27 -6.82
C LEU A 134 9.81 -0.98 -6.24
N VAL A 135 8.54 -0.71 -6.54
CA VAL A 135 7.73 0.27 -5.84
C VAL A 135 6.62 -0.44 -5.07
N ILE A 136 6.42 -0.08 -3.79
CA ILE A 136 5.24 -0.46 -3.02
C ILE A 136 4.31 0.75 -2.98
N LEU A 137 3.11 0.62 -3.53
CA LEU A 137 2.07 1.65 -3.44
C LEU A 137 1.14 1.36 -2.26
N ASP A 138 0.78 2.39 -1.53
CA ASP A 138 -0.30 2.30 -0.54
C ASP A 138 -1.62 1.88 -1.21
N SER A 139 -2.01 2.56 -2.30
CA SER A 139 -3.23 2.26 -3.05
C SER A 139 -3.11 2.71 -4.51
N TYR A 140 -4.10 2.34 -5.35
CA TYR A 140 -4.22 2.85 -6.73
C TYR A 140 -4.88 4.24 -6.78
N SER A 141 -4.65 5.07 -5.77
CA SER A 141 -5.06 6.47 -5.86
C SER A 141 -4.30 7.15 -6.99
N SER A 142 -4.95 8.09 -7.68
CA SER A 142 -4.29 8.85 -8.75
C SER A 142 -3.06 9.60 -8.24
N ARG A 143 -3.07 10.02 -6.96
CA ARG A 143 -1.95 10.71 -6.31
C ARG A 143 -0.75 9.77 -6.14
N SER A 144 -0.96 8.56 -5.59
CA SER A 144 0.12 7.58 -5.40
C SER A 144 0.69 7.11 -6.73
N VAL A 145 -0.17 6.84 -7.71
CA VAL A 145 0.26 6.46 -9.07
C VAL A 145 1.01 7.61 -9.76
N TYR A 146 0.55 8.86 -9.60
CA TYR A 146 1.25 10.02 -10.14
C TYR A 146 2.68 10.12 -9.59
N ILE A 147 2.85 9.98 -8.28
CA ILE A 147 4.17 10.00 -7.64
C ILE A 147 5.05 8.88 -8.18
N LYS A 148 4.52 7.66 -8.26
CA LYS A 148 5.24 6.52 -8.84
C LYS A 148 5.73 6.83 -10.26
N VAL A 149 4.89 7.41 -11.09
CA VAL A 149 5.25 7.78 -12.46
C VAL A 149 6.35 8.85 -12.49
N GLN A 150 6.33 9.82 -11.59
CA GLN A 150 7.36 10.86 -11.53
C GLN A 150 8.71 10.33 -11.05
N MET A 151 8.71 9.39 -10.11
CA MET A 151 9.91 8.93 -9.43
C MET A 151 10.51 7.66 -10.02
N ALA A 152 9.66 6.74 -10.49
CA ALA A 152 10.04 5.37 -10.87
C ALA A 152 9.10 4.81 -11.95
N ASN A 153 8.94 5.55 -13.07
CA ASN A 153 7.94 5.27 -14.11
C ASN A 153 8.00 3.82 -14.63
N SER A 154 9.18 3.33 -14.96
CA SER A 154 9.40 1.99 -15.56
C SER A 154 9.59 0.89 -14.52
N THR A 155 9.64 1.19 -13.23
CA THR A 155 9.88 0.22 -12.17
C THR A 155 8.61 -0.62 -11.92
N PRO A 156 8.73 -1.96 -11.78
CA PRO A 156 7.60 -2.78 -11.38
C PRO A 156 7.07 -2.38 -10.01
N PHE A 157 5.81 -2.69 -9.74
CA PHE A 157 5.21 -2.32 -8.46
C PHE A 157 4.20 -3.34 -7.95
N VAL A 158 4.00 -3.32 -6.65
CA VAL A 158 2.92 -3.99 -5.92
C VAL A 158 2.08 -2.95 -5.19
N SER A 159 0.87 -3.31 -4.77
CA SER A 159 0.05 -2.41 -3.94
C SER A 159 -0.42 -3.09 -2.66
N MET A 160 -0.42 -2.32 -1.56
CA MET A 160 -0.92 -2.78 -0.27
C MET A 160 -2.45 -2.87 -0.27
N PHE A 161 -3.14 -1.79 -0.60
CA PHE A 161 -4.61 -1.74 -0.60
C PHE A 161 -5.23 -1.89 -2.00
N GLY A 162 -4.46 -1.61 -3.06
CA GLY A 162 -4.93 -1.69 -4.43
C GLY A 162 -6.19 -0.84 -4.67
N TYR A 163 -7.25 -1.50 -5.13
CA TYR A 163 -8.58 -0.88 -5.30
C TYR A 163 -9.44 -0.95 -4.04
N TYR A 164 -8.98 -1.56 -2.96
CA TYR A 164 -9.78 -1.74 -1.77
C TYR A 164 -10.31 -0.39 -1.27
N ASN A 165 -11.60 -0.32 -1.08
CA ASN A 165 -12.34 0.82 -0.56
C ASN A 165 -13.56 0.30 0.22
N GLY A 166 -13.36 -0.81 0.88
CA GLY A 166 -14.37 -1.45 1.71
C GLY A 166 -14.50 -0.81 3.09
N PRO A 167 -15.25 -1.45 3.97
CA PRO A 167 -15.39 -1.04 5.36
C PRO A 167 -14.04 -0.99 6.06
N GLU A 168 -13.99 -0.27 7.17
CA GLU A 168 -12.82 -0.28 8.02
C GLU A 168 -12.54 -1.70 8.53
N VAL A 169 -11.30 -2.09 8.34
CA VAL A 169 -10.72 -3.31 8.89
C VAL A 169 -9.58 -2.92 9.82
N ASN A 170 -9.14 -3.80 10.68
CA ASN A 170 -7.92 -3.58 11.43
C ASN A 170 -6.75 -3.42 10.46
N ARG A 171 -6.30 -2.19 10.23
CA ARG A 171 -5.30 -1.85 9.21
C ARG A 171 -3.94 -2.47 9.50
N VAL A 172 -3.58 -2.67 10.78
CA VAL A 172 -2.34 -3.35 11.16
C VAL A 172 -2.39 -4.80 10.72
N LEU A 173 -3.44 -5.53 11.07
CA LEU A 173 -3.62 -6.91 10.61
C LEU A 173 -3.65 -7.00 9.09
N PHE A 174 -4.38 -6.11 8.44
CA PHE A 174 -4.43 -6.05 6.97
C PHE A 174 -3.02 -5.86 6.37
N SER A 175 -2.24 -4.92 6.90
CA SER A 175 -0.88 -4.63 6.42
C SER A 175 0.01 -5.88 6.51
N PHE A 176 -0.02 -6.60 7.64
CA PHE A 176 0.77 -7.82 7.82
C PHE A 176 0.31 -8.98 6.93
N HIS A 177 -0.98 -9.21 6.81
CA HIS A 177 -1.53 -10.26 5.94
C HIS A 177 -1.21 -9.99 4.47
N GLN A 178 -1.38 -8.74 4.01
CA GLN A 178 -1.04 -8.35 2.65
C GLN A 178 0.46 -8.51 2.38
N MET A 179 1.31 -8.08 3.29
CA MET A 179 2.76 -8.23 3.14
C MET A 179 3.17 -9.71 3.12
N ASN A 180 2.57 -10.54 3.98
CA ASN A 180 2.79 -11.99 3.96
C ASN A 180 2.43 -12.61 2.60
N ASN A 181 1.31 -12.16 2.02
CA ASN A 181 0.87 -12.58 0.69
C ASN A 181 1.85 -12.12 -0.40
N LEU A 182 2.25 -10.86 -0.39
CA LEU A 182 3.20 -10.29 -1.35
C LEU A 182 4.58 -10.96 -1.28
N LEU A 183 5.05 -11.32 -0.09
CA LEU A 183 6.31 -12.02 0.12
C LEU A 183 6.22 -13.54 -0.11
N ASN A 184 5.01 -14.04 -0.32
CA ASN A 184 4.73 -15.48 -0.46
C ASN A 184 5.27 -16.33 0.71
N TYR A 185 5.27 -15.78 1.94
CA TYR A 185 5.82 -16.46 3.12
C TYR A 185 4.95 -17.60 3.63
N LYS A 186 3.68 -17.69 3.20
CA LYS A 186 2.72 -18.74 3.59
C LYS A 186 2.57 -18.94 5.11
N LYS A 187 2.87 -17.90 5.91
CA LYS A 187 2.64 -17.95 7.35
C LYS A 187 1.15 -18.14 7.65
N LYS A 188 0.86 -18.94 8.65
CA LYS A 188 -0.52 -19.16 9.10
C LYS A 188 -1.09 -17.90 9.76
N GLU A 189 -2.41 -17.76 9.74
CA GLU A 189 -3.11 -16.61 10.30
C GLU A 189 -2.71 -16.29 11.73
N ASN A 190 -2.67 -17.31 12.61
CA ASN A 190 -2.29 -17.13 14.03
C ASN A 190 -0.85 -16.61 14.20
N GLU A 191 0.07 -16.98 13.31
CA GLU A 191 1.46 -16.49 13.33
C GLU A 191 1.51 -15.02 12.94
N ILE A 192 0.73 -14.64 11.91
CA ILE A 192 0.64 -13.25 11.47
C ILE A 192 -0.01 -12.39 12.55
N ASN A 193 -1.10 -12.86 13.14
CA ASN A 193 -1.82 -12.13 14.18
C ASN A 193 -0.94 -11.87 15.42
N LYS A 194 -0.02 -12.79 15.75
CA LYS A 194 0.97 -12.60 16.82
C LYS A 194 2.04 -11.57 16.47
N LEU A 195 2.38 -11.42 15.19
CA LEU A 195 3.39 -10.46 14.71
C LEU A 195 2.78 -9.07 14.50
N ALA A 196 1.48 -8.99 14.23
CA ALA A 196 0.81 -7.79 13.80
C ALA A 196 0.71 -6.76 14.95
N ARG A 197 1.63 -5.80 14.92
CA ARG A 197 1.66 -4.66 15.84
C ARG A 197 2.18 -3.40 15.14
N SER A 198 1.65 -2.27 15.52
CA SER A 198 2.19 -0.96 15.12
C SER A 198 3.32 -0.56 16.07
N SER A 199 4.35 0.07 15.53
CA SER A 199 5.49 0.56 16.31
C SER A 199 5.92 1.95 15.84
N ILE A 200 6.38 2.77 16.79
CA ILE A 200 7.00 4.07 16.55
C ILE A 200 8.42 3.97 17.10
N PHE A 201 9.38 4.48 16.36
CA PHE A 201 10.75 4.63 16.82
C PHE A 201 10.91 6.04 17.41
N ILE A 202 11.23 6.09 18.69
CA ILE A 202 11.46 7.33 19.43
C ILE A 202 12.98 7.44 19.62
N SER A 203 13.57 8.54 19.15
CA SER A 203 14.99 8.83 19.38
C SER A 203 15.21 9.24 20.83
N ASN A 204 16.48 9.21 21.28
CA ASN A 204 16.81 9.70 22.61
C ASN A 204 16.57 11.21 22.76
N ASP A 205 16.61 11.97 21.66
CA ASP A 205 16.35 13.41 21.66
C ASP A 205 14.85 13.72 21.80
N ASP A 206 13.97 12.80 21.38
CA ASP A 206 12.52 12.94 21.53
C ASP A 206 12.01 12.62 22.96
N LYS A 207 12.91 12.14 23.84
CA LYS A 207 12.58 11.77 25.23
C LYS A 207 12.81 12.90 26.24
N LYS A 208 13.28 14.05 25.79
CA LYS A 208 13.44 15.28 26.59
C LYS A 208 12.22 16.17 26.45
#